data_9720c780aaeefce869697cf0427ef278
#
_entry.id   9720c780aaeefce869697cf0427ef278
#
_cell.length_a   1.000
_cell.length_b   1.000
_cell.length_c   1.000
_cell.angle_alpha   90.00
_cell.angle_beta   90.00
_cell.angle_gamma   90.00
#
_symmetry.space_group_name_H-M   'P 1'
#
loop_
_entity.id
_entity.type
_entity.pdbx_description
1 polymer ?
#
loop_
_entity_poly.entity_id
_entity_poly.type
_entity_poly.pdbx_seq_one_letter_code
_entity_poly.pdbx_strand_id
1 'polypeptide(L)'
;MPITYKIASEQGRITAFATGITRADDLHGLIRAILADPAFVPGLRALYDARYAEPDITIMQLAEVAGEVRQLLKRGLGRIAIAAESDTTYRVAKTFTVLARAIGIDVDVFREIDDAEAWLSKGA
;
A
#
# COMPACT_ATOMS: atom_id res chain seq x y z
N MET A 1 -5.01 3.20 16.33
CA MET A 1 -4.91 3.50 14.88
C MET A 1 -5.10 2.20 14.12
N PRO A 2 -6.01 2.15 13.11
CA PRO A 2 -6.20 0.91 12.33
C PRO A 2 -5.02 0.56 11.43
N ILE A 3 -4.14 1.53 11.13
CA ILE A 3 -2.98 1.27 10.28
C ILE A 3 -1.71 1.65 11.02
N THR A 4 -0.76 0.73 11.06
CA THR A 4 0.59 0.97 11.57
C THR A 4 1.59 0.64 10.47
N TYR A 5 2.82 1.15 10.57
CA TYR A 5 3.84 0.84 9.59
C TYR A 5 5.23 0.80 10.23
N LYS A 6 6.15 0.18 9.51
CA LYS A 6 7.54 0.05 9.90
C LYS A 6 8.41 0.19 8.67
N ILE A 7 9.48 0.98 8.77
CA ILE A 7 10.45 1.13 7.70
C ILE A 7 11.74 0.43 8.11
N ALA A 8 12.15 -0.54 7.29
CA ALA A 8 13.44 -1.23 7.43
C ALA A 8 14.29 -0.84 6.21
N SER A 9 14.95 0.31 6.29
CA SER A 9 15.70 0.89 5.17
C SER A 9 16.80 -0.03 4.65
N GLU A 10 17.49 -0.72 5.57
CA GLU A 10 18.55 -1.67 5.21
C GLU A 10 18.04 -2.85 4.40
N GLN A 11 16.76 -3.21 4.58
CA GLN A 11 16.12 -4.30 3.84
C GLN A 11 15.37 -3.79 2.61
N GLY A 12 15.37 -2.47 2.39
CA GLY A 12 14.67 -1.86 1.28
C GLY A 12 13.16 -1.97 1.38
N ARG A 13 12.61 -1.96 2.60
CA ARG A 13 11.21 -2.35 2.82
C ARG A 13 10.46 -1.41 3.74
N ILE A 14 9.23 -1.07 3.32
CA ILE A 14 8.20 -0.51 4.19
C ILE A 14 7.12 -1.57 4.33
N THR A 15 6.71 -1.86 5.56
CA THR A 15 5.57 -2.76 5.79
C THR A 15 4.50 -2.01 6.56
N ALA A 16 3.31 -1.92 5.98
CA ALA A 16 2.14 -1.35 6.64
C ALA A 16 1.17 -2.47 6.97
N PHE A 17 0.50 -2.35 8.10
CA PHE A 17 -0.40 -3.36 8.61
C PHE A 17 -1.72 -2.71 9.01
N ALA A 18 -2.81 -3.17 8.39
CA ALA A 18 -4.14 -2.62 8.62
C ALA A 18 -5.04 -3.66 9.30
N THR A 19 -5.79 -3.23 10.32
CA THR A 19 -6.76 -4.08 11.03
C THR A 19 -8.05 -3.33 11.25
N GLY A 20 -9.18 -4.07 11.20
CA GLY A 20 -10.49 -3.51 11.45
C GLY A 20 -10.93 -2.54 10.36
N ILE A 21 -11.88 -1.70 10.67
CA ILE A 21 -12.45 -0.76 9.71
C ILE A 21 -11.41 0.29 9.34
N THR A 22 -11.10 0.37 8.05
CA THR A 22 -10.14 1.35 7.51
C THR A 22 -10.86 2.29 6.56
N ARG A 23 -10.62 3.59 6.73
CA ARG A 23 -11.24 4.64 5.93
C ARG A 23 -10.19 5.39 5.14
N ALA A 24 -10.64 6.22 4.22
CA ALA A 24 -9.75 7.03 3.39
C ALA A 24 -8.80 7.89 4.25
N ASP A 25 -9.28 8.48 5.33
CA ASP A 25 -8.46 9.31 6.21
C ASP A 25 -7.30 8.51 6.83
N ASP A 26 -7.52 7.23 7.13
CA ASP A 26 -6.48 6.36 7.67
C ASP A 26 -5.36 6.17 6.64
N LEU A 27 -5.72 5.99 5.38
CA LEU A 27 -4.75 5.83 4.30
C LEU A 27 -4.01 7.13 4.02
N HIS A 28 -4.72 8.26 4.00
CA HIS A 28 -4.07 9.57 3.85
C HIS A 28 -3.08 9.82 4.99
N GLY A 29 -3.47 9.48 6.21
CA GLY A 29 -2.60 9.60 7.38
C GLY A 29 -1.34 8.75 7.25
N LEU A 30 -1.47 7.51 6.78
CA LEU A 30 -0.34 6.62 6.53
C LEU A 30 0.63 7.25 5.53
N ILE A 31 0.12 7.72 4.40
CA ILE A 31 0.95 8.30 3.34
C ILE A 31 1.70 9.52 3.85
N ARG A 32 1.01 10.41 4.57
CA ARG A 32 1.64 11.61 5.14
C ARG A 32 2.72 11.26 6.15
N ALA A 33 2.46 10.25 7.00
CA ALA A 33 3.44 9.81 7.99
C ALA A 33 4.70 9.29 7.33
N ILE A 34 4.55 8.48 6.28
CA ILE A 34 5.69 7.94 5.54
C ILE A 34 6.48 9.06 4.86
N LEU A 35 5.78 10.01 4.23
CA LEU A 35 6.44 11.16 3.58
C LEU A 35 7.26 11.99 4.55
N ALA A 36 6.82 12.09 5.80
CA ALA A 36 7.50 12.88 6.84
C ALA A 36 8.56 12.07 7.59
N ASP A 37 8.65 10.76 7.35
CA ASP A 37 9.55 9.90 8.11
C ASP A 37 10.98 9.98 7.55
N PRO A 38 11.99 10.35 8.37
CA PRO A 38 13.37 10.44 7.87
C PRO A 38 13.96 9.11 7.44
N ALA A 39 13.37 7.97 7.83
CA ALA A 39 13.80 6.66 7.38
C ALA A 39 13.33 6.35 5.96
N PHE A 40 12.43 7.17 5.40
CA PHE A 40 11.97 6.99 4.02
C PHE A 40 13.03 7.49 3.05
N VAL A 41 13.69 6.55 2.38
CA VAL A 41 14.76 6.82 1.41
C VAL A 41 14.36 6.25 0.05
N PRO A 42 14.93 6.77 -1.05
CA PRO A 42 14.63 6.22 -2.39
C PRO A 42 15.00 4.75 -2.49
N GLY A 43 14.22 3.99 -3.28
CA GLY A 43 14.48 2.58 -3.55
C GLY A 43 13.72 1.61 -2.66
N LEU A 44 12.98 2.08 -1.68
CA LEU A 44 12.16 1.20 -0.84
C LEU A 44 10.98 0.62 -1.63
N ARG A 45 10.57 -0.57 -1.25
CA ARG A 45 9.35 -1.22 -1.74
C ARG A 45 8.40 -1.41 -0.56
N ALA A 46 7.11 -1.38 -0.83
CA ALA A 46 6.11 -1.40 0.22
C ALA A 46 5.24 -2.66 0.18
N LEU A 47 4.99 -3.23 1.34
CA LEU A 47 3.99 -4.27 1.53
C LEU A 47 2.86 -3.69 2.39
N TYR A 48 1.65 -3.71 1.85
CA TYR A 48 0.46 -3.30 2.59
C TYR A 48 -0.33 -4.56 2.96
N ASP A 49 -0.26 -4.95 4.22
CA ASP A 49 -0.94 -6.15 4.72
C ASP A 49 -2.36 -5.77 5.15
N ALA A 50 -3.32 -6.06 4.28
CA ALA A 50 -4.73 -5.78 4.50
C ALA A 50 -5.55 -7.05 4.80
N ARG A 51 -4.88 -8.14 5.24
CA ARG A 51 -5.57 -9.40 5.48
C ARG A 51 -6.65 -9.30 6.55
N TYR A 52 -6.47 -8.40 7.51
CA TYR A 52 -7.40 -8.22 8.62
C TYR A 52 -8.13 -6.88 8.56
N ALA A 53 -8.07 -6.22 7.43
CA ALA A 53 -8.74 -4.93 7.22
C ALA A 53 -10.15 -5.11 6.69
N GLU A 54 -11.02 -4.18 7.08
CA GLU A 54 -12.38 -4.07 6.55
C GLU A 54 -12.50 -2.68 5.95
N PRO A 55 -12.20 -2.52 4.65
CA PRO A 55 -12.18 -1.19 4.05
C PRO A 55 -13.58 -0.61 3.88
N ASP A 56 -13.73 0.64 4.30
CA ASP A 56 -14.94 1.44 4.13
C ASP A 56 -14.54 2.68 3.33
N ILE A 57 -14.37 2.49 2.02
CA ILE A 57 -13.78 3.47 1.13
C ILE A 57 -14.53 3.45 -0.20
N THR A 58 -14.94 4.63 -0.68
CA THR A 58 -15.60 4.74 -1.99
C THR A 58 -14.58 4.70 -3.13
N ILE A 59 -15.06 4.46 -4.34
CA ILE A 59 -14.19 4.46 -5.54
C ILE A 59 -13.52 5.82 -5.72
N MET A 60 -14.26 6.91 -5.53
CA MET A 60 -13.68 8.25 -5.64
C MET A 60 -12.58 8.47 -4.61
N GLN A 61 -12.78 7.99 -3.39
CA GLN A 61 -11.76 8.08 -2.34
C GLN A 61 -10.53 7.23 -2.70
N LEU A 62 -10.73 6.06 -3.29
CA LEU A 62 -9.61 5.23 -3.75
C LEU A 62 -8.79 5.97 -4.82
N ALA A 63 -9.45 6.67 -5.73
CA ALA A 63 -8.76 7.47 -6.75
C ALA A 63 -7.95 8.60 -6.12
N GLU A 64 -8.49 9.25 -5.10
CA GLU A 64 -7.78 10.30 -4.36
C GLU A 64 -6.55 9.74 -3.64
N VAL A 65 -6.69 8.57 -3.00
CA VAL A 65 -5.58 7.90 -2.34
C VAL A 65 -4.49 7.55 -3.36
N ALA A 66 -4.87 7.01 -4.52
CA ALA A 66 -3.92 6.70 -5.58
C ALA A 66 -3.14 7.95 -6.02
N GLY A 67 -3.84 9.08 -6.17
CA GLY A 67 -3.19 10.35 -6.50
C GLY A 67 -2.17 10.78 -5.45
N GLU A 68 -2.46 10.55 -4.17
CA GLU A 68 -1.53 10.88 -3.10
C GLU A 68 -0.34 9.92 -3.04
N VAL A 69 -0.55 8.63 -3.34
CA VAL A 69 0.52 7.63 -3.39
C VAL A 69 1.58 8.03 -4.43
N ARG A 70 1.20 8.71 -5.49
CA ARG A 70 2.17 9.20 -6.48
C ARG A 70 3.26 10.09 -5.87
N GLN A 71 2.97 10.77 -4.77
CA GLN A 71 3.99 11.58 -4.09
C GLN A 71 5.10 10.70 -3.50
N LEU A 72 4.74 9.50 -3.04
CA LEU A 72 5.73 8.53 -2.58
C LEU A 72 6.61 8.07 -3.74
N LEU A 73 6.01 7.84 -4.91
CA LEU A 73 6.77 7.45 -6.10
C LEU A 73 7.74 8.54 -6.52
N LYS A 74 7.34 9.79 -6.48
CA LYS A 74 8.23 10.93 -6.79
C LYS A 74 9.41 11.01 -5.84
N ARG A 75 9.27 10.49 -4.63
CA ARG A 75 10.32 10.44 -3.62
C ARG A 75 11.11 9.14 -3.68
N GLY A 76 10.84 8.28 -4.67
CA GLY A 76 11.64 7.10 -4.94
C GLY A 76 11.06 5.77 -4.47
N LEU A 77 9.81 5.73 -4.02
CA LEU A 77 9.15 4.46 -3.71
C LEU A 77 9.04 3.60 -4.96
N GLY A 78 9.40 2.33 -4.86
CA GLY A 78 9.25 1.36 -5.93
C GLY A 78 7.87 0.72 -5.94
N ARG A 79 7.83 -0.60 -6.12
CA ARG A 79 6.55 -1.30 -6.22
C ARG A 79 5.87 -1.48 -4.87
N ILE A 80 4.55 -1.68 -4.94
CA ILE A 80 3.69 -1.88 -3.78
C ILE A 80 2.96 -3.22 -3.94
N ALA A 81 3.06 -4.10 -2.97
CA ALA A 81 2.28 -5.33 -2.92
C ALA A 81 1.19 -5.19 -1.85
N ILE A 82 -0.01 -5.62 -2.17
CA ILE A 82 -1.14 -5.62 -1.24
C ILE A 82 -1.55 -7.06 -0.99
N ALA A 83 -1.68 -7.44 0.29
CA ALA A 83 -2.20 -8.75 0.67
C ALA A 83 -3.61 -8.59 1.21
N ALA A 84 -4.58 -9.31 0.64
CA ALA A 84 -5.99 -9.21 1.00
C ALA A 84 -6.66 -10.58 0.84
N GLU A 85 -7.10 -11.19 1.94
CA GLU A 85 -7.64 -12.56 1.94
C GLU A 85 -9.13 -12.62 1.63
N SER A 86 -9.94 -11.77 2.26
CA SER A 86 -11.39 -11.82 2.07
C SER A 86 -11.78 -11.30 0.69
N ASP A 87 -12.89 -11.80 0.16
CA ASP A 87 -13.39 -11.37 -1.14
C ASP A 87 -13.69 -9.87 -1.18
N THR A 88 -14.26 -9.33 -0.10
CA THR A 88 -14.59 -7.91 -0.03
C THR A 88 -13.33 -7.05 -0.07
N THR A 89 -12.36 -7.36 0.77
CA THR A 89 -11.11 -6.60 0.82
C THR A 89 -10.31 -6.75 -0.47
N TYR A 90 -10.26 -7.97 -1.01
CA TYR A 90 -9.57 -8.22 -2.28
C TYR A 90 -10.18 -7.38 -3.42
N ARG A 91 -11.51 -7.31 -3.48
CA ARG A 91 -12.20 -6.54 -4.53
C ARG A 91 -11.87 -5.05 -4.43
N VAL A 92 -11.87 -4.51 -3.22
CA VAL A 92 -11.52 -3.09 -3.01
C VAL A 92 -10.06 -2.86 -3.40
N ALA A 93 -9.16 -3.74 -2.97
CA ALA A 93 -7.74 -3.63 -3.32
C ALA A 93 -7.51 -3.77 -4.82
N LYS A 94 -8.28 -4.64 -5.49
CA LYS A 94 -8.20 -4.80 -6.95
C LYS A 94 -8.64 -3.52 -7.67
N THR A 95 -9.70 -2.90 -7.19
CA THR A 95 -10.16 -1.61 -7.73
C THR A 95 -9.07 -0.55 -7.58
N PHE A 96 -8.46 -0.47 -6.40
CA PHE A 96 -7.34 0.45 -6.18
C PHE A 96 -6.20 0.16 -7.16
N THR A 97 -5.86 -1.10 -7.35
CA THR A 97 -4.78 -1.52 -8.25
C THR A 97 -5.03 -1.02 -9.69
N VAL A 98 -6.26 -1.15 -10.17
CA VAL A 98 -6.62 -0.68 -11.52
C VAL A 98 -6.45 0.84 -11.61
N LEU A 99 -6.97 1.58 -10.64
CA LEU A 99 -6.87 3.04 -10.62
C LEU A 99 -5.41 3.51 -10.53
N ALA A 100 -4.64 2.86 -9.67
CA ALA A 100 -3.25 3.23 -9.42
C ALA A 100 -2.36 2.95 -10.63
N ARG A 101 -2.54 1.79 -11.28
CA ARG A 101 -1.78 1.45 -12.48
C ARG A 101 -2.05 2.43 -13.62
N ALA A 102 -3.27 2.93 -13.73
CA ALA A 102 -3.63 3.90 -14.75
C ALA A 102 -2.83 5.21 -14.63
N ILE A 103 -2.31 5.51 -13.45
CA ILE A 103 -1.49 6.71 -13.23
C ILE A 103 -0.02 6.38 -12.94
N GLY A 104 0.43 5.19 -13.33
CA GLY A 104 1.85 4.84 -13.34
C GLY A 104 2.40 4.21 -12.08
N ILE A 105 1.54 3.77 -11.16
CA ILE A 105 1.99 3.10 -9.94
C ILE A 105 2.15 1.61 -10.21
N ASP A 106 3.31 1.04 -9.85
CA ASP A 106 3.58 -0.39 -9.96
C ASP A 106 3.07 -1.08 -8.69
N VAL A 107 1.86 -1.61 -8.76
CA VAL A 107 1.16 -2.21 -7.62
C VAL A 107 0.40 -3.46 -8.07
N ASP A 108 0.34 -4.46 -7.20
CA ASP A 108 -0.50 -5.63 -7.41
C ASP A 108 -1.06 -6.13 -6.09
N VAL A 109 -2.12 -6.95 -6.18
CA VAL A 109 -2.81 -7.48 -5.01
C VAL A 109 -2.79 -9.00 -5.05
N PHE A 110 -2.62 -9.61 -3.87
CA PHE A 110 -2.48 -11.05 -3.70
C PHE A 110 -3.35 -11.51 -2.54
N ARG A 111 -3.88 -12.71 -2.64
CA ARG A 111 -4.65 -13.31 -1.53
C ARG A 111 -3.74 -13.91 -0.46
N GLU A 112 -2.56 -14.38 -0.86
CA GLU A 112 -1.61 -15.00 0.04
C GLU A 112 -0.44 -14.06 0.31
N ILE A 113 -0.08 -13.94 1.58
CA ILE A 113 1.03 -13.07 1.98
C ILE A 113 2.34 -13.52 1.34
N ASP A 114 2.55 -14.82 1.21
CA ASP A 114 3.78 -15.36 0.63
C ASP A 114 3.90 -14.99 -0.85
N ASP A 115 2.80 -14.97 -1.58
CA ASP A 115 2.79 -14.54 -2.99
C ASP A 115 3.12 -13.05 -3.11
N ALA A 116 2.58 -12.24 -2.22
CA ALA A 116 2.87 -10.81 -2.18
C ALA A 116 4.37 -10.58 -1.91
N GLU A 117 4.91 -11.27 -0.93
CA GLU A 117 6.33 -11.20 -0.59
C GLU A 117 7.21 -11.61 -1.77
N ALA A 118 6.87 -12.72 -2.43
CA ALA A 118 7.64 -13.22 -3.56
C ALA A 118 7.65 -12.22 -4.72
N TRP A 119 6.49 -11.64 -5.04
CA TRP A 119 6.40 -10.66 -6.11
C TRP A 119 7.17 -9.38 -5.76
N LEU A 120 7.08 -8.94 -4.52
CA LEU A 120 7.74 -7.73 -4.06
C LEU A 120 9.26 -7.86 -4.13
N SER A 121 9.79 -9.06 -3.97
CA SER A 121 11.23 -9.32 -3.99
C SER A 121 11.80 -9.48 -5.41
N LYS A 122 10.96 -9.61 -6.43
CA LYS A 122 11.41 -9.80 -7.81
C LYS A 122 11.90 -8.51 -8.45
N GLY A 123 12.69 -8.65 -9.49
CA GLY A 123 13.03 -7.53 -10.34
C GLY A 123 13.84 -6.47 -9.65
N ALA A 124 14.72 -6.90 -8.81
CA ALA A 124 15.63 -5.96 -8.13
C ALA A 124 16.53 -5.26 -9.16
#